data_d0b37c87244659c9036b8ea294c955cf
#
_entry.id   d0b37c87244659c9036b8ea294c955cf
#
_cell.length_a   1.000
_cell.length_b   1.000
_cell.length_c   1.000
_cell.angle_alpha   90.00
_cell.angle_beta   90.00
_cell.angle_gamma   90.00
#
_symmetry.space_group_name_H-M   'P 1'
#
loop_
_entity.id
_entity.type
_entity.pdbx_description
1 polymer ?
#
loop_
_entity_poly.entity_id
_entity_poly.type
_entity_poly.pdbx_seq_one_letter_code
_entity_poly.pdbx_strand_id
1 'polypeptide(L)'
;EITEAVTKQLETLDYAQPFQQGFGGSFELATKISKHTPGDLNKMFFTICGSTAVETAIKIAVAYHRAKGNAQRFRFVGRERGYHGMNIGCVSVGGMINNVKTFASILMPGVQHMRHTHLPEHKFVSGQPETGGDLADDLERIASNFGPENIAACIVEPIAGSTGTLVPPKGYLKRLREIC
;
A
#
# COMPACT_ATOMS: atom_id res chain seq x y z
N GLU A 1 -2.50 19.52 -24.46
CA GLU A 1 -1.48 19.63 -23.39
C GLU A 1 -0.74 18.30 -23.16
N ILE A 2 -1.43 17.22 -22.69
CA ILE A 2 -0.75 15.94 -22.37
C ILE A 2 -0.11 15.35 -23.64
N THR A 3 -0.86 15.27 -24.75
CA THR A 3 -0.35 14.75 -26.02
C THR A 3 0.87 15.53 -26.50
N GLU A 4 0.82 16.84 -26.45
CA GLU A 4 1.98 17.69 -26.83
C GLU A 4 3.20 17.44 -25.96
N ALA A 5 3.01 17.32 -24.62
CA ALA A 5 4.10 17.04 -23.70
C ALA A 5 4.75 15.68 -23.98
N VAL A 6 3.95 14.66 -24.27
CA VAL A 6 4.43 13.32 -24.66
C VAL A 6 5.19 13.37 -25.98
N THR A 7 4.62 14.01 -27.00
CA THR A 7 5.27 14.15 -28.32
C THR A 7 6.62 14.85 -28.19
N LYS A 8 6.66 15.98 -27.51
CA LYS A 8 7.91 16.74 -27.28
C LYS A 8 8.97 15.90 -26.55
N GLN A 9 8.54 15.10 -25.56
CA GLN A 9 9.47 14.23 -24.85
C GLN A 9 10.02 13.12 -25.75
N LEU A 10 9.17 12.50 -26.58
CA LEU A 10 9.58 11.47 -27.52
C LEU A 10 10.54 12.00 -28.59
N GLU A 11 10.34 13.23 -29.07
CA GLU A 11 11.25 13.91 -30.00
C GLU A 11 12.60 14.26 -29.37
N THR A 12 12.64 14.47 -28.05
CA THR A 12 13.86 14.83 -27.31
C THR A 12 14.65 13.60 -26.87
N LEU A 13 13.96 12.65 -26.26
CA LEU A 13 14.51 11.38 -25.78
C LEU A 13 13.34 10.40 -25.60
N ASP A 14 13.26 9.43 -26.46
CA ASP A 14 12.19 8.43 -26.54
C ASP A 14 12.36 7.32 -25.49
N TYR A 15 13.60 6.97 -25.15
CA TYR A 15 13.91 5.91 -24.21
C TYR A 15 15.16 6.22 -23.37
N ALA A 16 15.05 5.95 -22.08
CA ALA A 16 16.20 5.92 -21.15
C ALA A 16 16.04 4.73 -20.21
N GLN A 17 16.98 3.79 -20.22
CA GLN A 17 16.94 2.67 -19.29
C GLN A 17 17.23 3.15 -17.86
N PRO A 18 16.49 2.64 -16.84
CA PRO A 18 16.70 3.06 -15.45
C PRO A 18 17.91 2.37 -14.77
N PHE A 19 18.50 1.35 -15.41
CA PHE A 19 19.60 0.59 -14.84
C PHE A 19 20.94 1.27 -15.18
N GLN A 20 21.67 1.68 -14.14
CA GLN A 20 22.97 2.38 -14.22
C GLN A 20 22.93 3.73 -14.99
N GLN A 21 21.76 4.22 -15.33
CA GLN A 21 21.58 5.49 -16.02
C GLN A 21 20.49 6.32 -15.32
N GLY A 22 20.65 7.65 -15.38
CA GLY A 22 19.67 8.60 -14.87
C GLY A 22 18.96 9.33 -16.00
N PHE A 23 17.68 9.62 -15.79
CA PHE A 23 16.87 10.46 -16.67
C PHE A 23 16.41 11.71 -15.93
N GLY A 24 16.71 12.90 -16.47
CA GLY A 24 16.39 14.18 -15.83
C GLY A 24 14.92 14.33 -15.46
N GLY A 25 14.00 13.91 -16.33
CA GLY A 25 12.57 13.97 -16.08
C GLY A 25 12.11 13.14 -14.86
N SER A 26 12.74 11.99 -14.60
CA SER A 26 12.43 11.19 -13.40
C SER A 26 12.90 11.89 -12.12
N PHE A 27 14.03 12.58 -12.14
CA PHE A 27 14.52 13.36 -10.99
C PHE A 27 13.63 14.57 -10.70
N GLU A 28 13.19 15.27 -11.75
CA GLU A 28 12.23 16.38 -11.61
C GLU A 28 10.89 15.88 -11.04
N LEU A 29 10.39 14.76 -11.55
CA LEU A 29 9.14 14.16 -11.03
C LEU A 29 9.30 13.76 -9.57
N ALA A 30 10.40 13.08 -9.19
CA ALA A 30 10.69 12.73 -7.81
C ALA A 30 10.71 13.97 -6.90
N THR A 31 11.34 15.05 -7.36
CA THR A 31 11.37 16.32 -6.63
C THR A 31 9.99 16.96 -6.48
N LYS A 32 9.14 16.85 -7.50
CA LYS A 32 7.75 17.35 -7.40
C LYS A 32 6.92 16.50 -6.43
N ILE A 33 7.01 15.17 -6.52
CA ILE A 33 6.27 14.26 -5.64
C ILE A 33 6.71 14.45 -4.19
N SER A 34 8.00 14.61 -3.89
CA SER A 34 8.50 14.76 -2.53
C SER A 34 7.93 15.97 -1.77
N LYS A 35 7.39 16.96 -2.48
CA LYS A 35 6.71 18.12 -1.88
C LYS A 35 5.31 17.79 -1.34
N HIS A 36 4.75 16.64 -1.72
CA HIS A 36 3.40 16.20 -1.34
C HIS A 36 3.41 14.97 -0.43
N THR A 37 4.56 14.37 -0.21
CA THR A 37 4.70 13.23 0.70
C THR A 37 4.85 13.69 2.15
N PRO A 38 4.33 12.94 3.14
CA PRO A 38 4.41 13.34 4.54
C PRO A 38 5.82 13.13 5.11
N GLY A 39 6.18 14.00 6.06
CA GLY A 39 7.43 13.89 6.81
C GLY A 39 8.67 13.93 5.90
N ASP A 40 9.56 12.97 6.09
CA ASP A 40 10.83 12.83 5.38
C ASP A 40 10.79 11.79 4.24
N LEU A 41 9.62 11.37 3.79
CA LEU A 41 9.44 10.43 2.68
C LEU A 41 9.79 11.09 1.33
N ASN A 42 11.08 11.32 1.09
CA ASN A 42 11.61 12.04 -0.06
C ASN A 42 12.39 11.16 -1.04
N LYS A 43 12.37 9.85 -0.89
CA LYS A 43 13.00 8.89 -1.80
C LYS A 43 11.94 8.19 -2.64
N MET A 44 12.00 8.37 -3.95
CA MET A 44 11.03 7.82 -4.89
C MET A 44 11.63 6.61 -5.61
N PHE A 45 10.85 5.54 -5.65
CA PHE A 45 11.16 4.35 -6.43
C PHE A 45 10.07 4.16 -7.48
N PHE A 46 10.40 4.43 -8.74
CA PHE A 46 9.44 4.33 -9.83
C PHE A 46 9.32 2.89 -10.33
N THR A 47 8.11 2.49 -10.66
CA THR A 47 7.77 1.19 -11.23
C THR A 47 6.81 1.36 -12.40
N ILE A 48 6.61 0.28 -13.17
CA ILE A 48 5.76 0.33 -14.36
C ILE A 48 4.26 0.26 -14.06
N CYS A 49 3.87 -0.20 -12.88
CA CYS A 49 2.45 -0.29 -12.47
C CYS A 49 2.32 -0.46 -10.95
N GLY A 50 1.09 -0.31 -10.45
CA GLY A 50 0.78 -0.46 -9.02
C GLY A 50 1.11 -1.85 -8.47
N SER A 51 0.86 -2.92 -9.22
CA SER A 51 1.21 -4.28 -8.77
C SER A 51 2.71 -4.43 -8.54
N THR A 52 3.53 -3.95 -9.46
CA THR A 52 5.00 -3.95 -9.30
C THR A 52 5.45 -3.05 -8.14
N ALA A 53 4.76 -1.91 -7.94
CA ALA A 53 5.04 -1.02 -6.81
C ALA A 53 4.82 -1.71 -5.47
N VAL A 54 3.69 -2.40 -5.30
CA VAL A 54 3.36 -3.12 -4.07
C VAL A 54 4.30 -4.31 -3.84
N GLU A 55 4.60 -5.12 -4.86
CA GLU A 55 5.61 -6.19 -4.75
C GLU A 55 6.98 -5.64 -4.33
N THR A 56 7.38 -4.51 -4.90
CA THR A 56 8.63 -3.85 -4.52
C THR A 56 8.58 -3.34 -3.08
N ALA A 57 7.46 -2.74 -2.65
CA ALA A 57 7.28 -2.28 -1.27
C ALA A 57 7.37 -3.43 -0.24
N ILE A 58 6.76 -4.59 -0.55
CA ILE A 58 6.86 -5.81 0.27
C ILE A 58 8.33 -6.22 0.42
N LYS A 59 9.07 -6.28 -0.69
CA LYS A 59 10.49 -6.64 -0.69
C LYS A 59 11.35 -5.63 0.07
N ILE A 60 11.09 -4.32 -0.10
CA ILE A 60 11.79 -3.26 0.61
C ILE A 60 11.54 -3.37 2.12
N ALA A 61 10.30 -3.63 2.56
CA ALA A 61 9.98 -3.78 3.97
C ALA A 61 10.79 -4.91 4.61
N VAL A 62 10.85 -6.09 3.98
CA VAL A 62 11.65 -7.23 4.46
C VAL A 62 13.15 -6.88 4.47
N ALA A 63 13.66 -6.30 3.39
CA ALA A 63 15.07 -5.92 3.28
C ALA A 63 15.47 -4.87 4.33
N TYR A 64 14.60 -3.88 4.57
CA TYR A 64 14.81 -2.86 5.60
C TYR A 64 14.95 -3.48 6.99
N HIS A 65 14.00 -4.33 7.37
CA HIS A 65 14.05 -4.97 8.68
C HIS A 65 15.26 -5.89 8.84
N ARG A 66 15.62 -6.63 7.80
CA ARG A 66 16.83 -7.45 7.79
C ARG A 66 18.09 -6.59 7.97
N ALA A 67 18.19 -5.47 7.27
CA ALA A 67 19.32 -4.54 7.42
C ALA A 67 19.42 -3.92 8.82
N LYS A 68 18.27 -3.81 9.53
CA LYS A 68 18.19 -3.35 10.92
C LYS A 68 18.48 -4.46 11.95
N GLY A 69 18.81 -5.68 11.53
CA GLY A 69 19.02 -6.81 12.43
C GLY A 69 17.73 -7.51 12.89
N ASN A 70 16.58 -7.14 12.34
CA ASN A 70 15.25 -7.64 12.71
C ASN A 70 14.68 -8.58 11.64
N ALA A 71 15.44 -9.57 11.20
CA ALA A 71 15.08 -10.47 10.10
C ALA A 71 13.81 -11.31 10.35
N GLN A 72 13.37 -11.41 11.61
CA GLN A 72 12.13 -12.08 12.01
C GLN A 72 10.88 -11.30 11.58
N ARG A 73 10.99 -10.00 11.22
CA ARG A 73 9.89 -9.18 10.71
C ARG A 73 9.61 -9.49 9.25
N PHE A 74 8.70 -10.43 9.01
CA PHE A 74 8.29 -10.85 7.66
C PHE A 74 6.77 -10.94 7.48
N ARG A 75 5.99 -10.76 8.55
CA ARG A 75 4.53 -10.79 8.49
C ARG A 75 3.99 -9.46 7.98
N PHE A 76 2.91 -9.55 7.20
CA PHE A 76 2.21 -8.38 6.68
C PHE A 76 0.77 -8.35 7.16
N VAL A 77 0.25 -7.15 7.32
CA VAL A 77 -1.16 -6.95 7.66
C VAL A 77 -1.82 -6.11 6.57
N GLY A 78 -2.83 -6.69 5.93
CA GLY A 78 -3.70 -6.01 4.99
C GLY A 78 -5.06 -5.70 5.61
N ARG A 79 -6.02 -5.35 4.76
CA ARG A 79 -7.40 -5.09 5.17
C ARG A 79 -8.36 -5.83 4.24
N GLU A 80 -9.40 -6.43 4.78
CA GLU A 80 -10.51 -6.97 3.99
C GLU A 80 -11.04 -5.92 3.01
N ARG A 81 -11.43 -6.36 1.82
CA ARG A 81 -11.85 -5.51 0.70
C ARG A 81 -10.77 -4.56 0.16
N GLY A 82 -9.51 -4.69 0.59
CA GLY A 82 -8.40 -3.95 0.02
C GLY A 82 -8.00 -4.51 -1.35
N TYR A 83 -7.60 -3.63 -2.28
CA TYR A 83 -7.01 -4.01 -3.56
C TYR A 83 -5.62 -3.40 -3.69
N HIS A 84 -4.62 -4.24 -3.92
CA HIS A 84 -3.22 -3.83 -4.01
C HIS A 84 -2.53 -4.28 -5.30
N GLY A 85 -3.28 -4.81 -6.26
CA GLY A 85 -2.76 -5.34 -7.52
C GLY A 85 -3.02 -6.84 -7.68
N MET A 86 -2.49 -7.43 -8.76
CA MET A 86 -2.79 -8.79 -9.18
C MET A 86 -1.64 -9.77 -9.02
N ASN A 87 -0.43 -9.31 -8.69
CA ASN A 87 0.69 -10.21 -8.38
C ASN A 87 0.43 -10.98 -7.08
N ILE A 88 1.15 -12.08 -6.87
CA ILE A 88 0.89 -12.99 -5.73
C ILE A 88 1.01 -12.27 -4.38
N GLY A 89 2.04 -11.47 -4.16
CA GLY A 89 2.17 -10.67 -2.94
C GLY A 89 1.04 -9.64 -2.81
N CYS A 90 0.66 -9.00 -3.92
CA CYS A 90 -0.44 -8.03 -3.95
C CYS A 90 -1.78 -8.67 -3.56
N VAL A 91 -2.10 -9.84 -4.12
CA VAL A 91 -3.32 -10.60 -3.77
C VAL A 91 -3.26 -11.08 -2.33
N SER A 92 -2.06 -11.47 -1.86
CA SER A 92 -1.85 -11.94 -0.48
C SER A 92 -2.14 -10.86 0.55
N VAL A 93 -1.65 -9.62 0.34
CA VAL A 93 -1.94 -8.50 1.24
C VAL A 93 -3.28 -7.83 0.93
N GLY A 94 -3.85 -8.10 -0.24
CA GLY A 94 -5.20 -7.67 -0.62
C GLY A 94 -6.28 -8.44 0.12
N GLY A 95 -7.49 -7.89 0.16
CA GLY A 95 -8.62 -8.48 0.89
C GLY A 95 -9.88 -8.67 0.03
N MET A 96 -9.74 -8.72 -1.30
CA MET A 96 -10.85 -9.01 -2.20
C MET A 96 -11.20 -10.49 -2.11
N ILE A 97 -12.36 -10.80 -1.56
CA ILE A 97 -12.81 -12.16 -1.22
C ILE A 97 -12.67 -13.15 -2.39
N ASN A 98 -13.06 -12.76 -3.60
CA ASN A 98 -13.01 -13.64 -4.77
C ASN A 98 -11.55 -13.99 -5.15
N ASN A 99 -10.63 -13.02 -5.10
CA ASN A 99 -9.23 -13.24 -5.39
C ASN A 99 -8.59 -14.14 -4.32
N VAL A 100 -8.84 -13.84 -3.04
CA VAL A 100 -8.31 -14.64 -1.93
C VAL A 100 -8.79 -16.09 -2.01
N LYS A 101 -10.08 -16.33 -2.26
CA LYS A 101 -10.63 -17.70 -2.40
C LYS A 101 -10.05 -18.44 -3.60
N THR A 102 -9.98 -17.78 -4.75
CA THR A 102 -9.52 -18.42 -6.00
C THR A 102 -8.05 -18.82 -5.92
N PHE A 103 -7.22 -17.99 -5.32
CA PHE A 103 -5.77 -18.18 -5.29
C PHE A 103 -5.22 -18.62 -3.93
N ALA A 104 -6.09 -19.07 -3.02
CA ALA A 104 -5.73 -19.41 -1.63
C ALA A 104 -4.50 -20.33 -1.50
N SER A 105 -4.33 -21.28 -2.42
CA SER A 105 -3.24 -22.28 -2.37
C SER A 105 -1.86 -21.72 -2.68
N ILE A 106 -1.77 -20.55 -3.29
CA ILE A 106 -0.49 -19.95 -3.72
C ILE A 106 -0.21 -18.61 -3.06
N LEU A 107 -1.05 -18.20 -2.11
CA LEU A 107 -0.86 -16.93 -1.40
C LEU A 107 0.37 -16.99 -0.49
N MET A 108 0.99 -15.84 -0.31
CA MET A 108 2.16 -15.66 0.55
C MET A 108 1.80 -16.00 2.01
N PRO A 109 2.58 -16.83 2.71
CA PRO A 109 2.34 -17.10 4.12
C PRO A 109 2.62 -15.89 5.01
N GLY A 110 2.03 -15.87 6.20
CA GLY A 110 2.30 -14.83 7.20
C GLY A 110 1.54 -13.53 6.98
N VAL A 111 0.54 -13.51 6.12
CA VAL A 111 -0.35 -12.35 5.93
C VAL A 111 -1.59 -12.50 6.80
N GLN A 112 -1.99 -11.41 7.44
CA GLN A 112 -3.22 -11.28 8.22
C GLN A 112 -4.05 -10.12 7.67
N HIS A 113 -5.35 -10.11 7.94
CA HIS A 113 -6.24 -9.05 7.50
C HIS A 113 -7.03 -8.48 8.67
N MET A 114 -7.06 -7.15 8.74
CA MET A 114 -8.00 -6.41 9.57
C MET A 114 -9.38 -6.45 8.92
N ARG A 115 -10.43 -6.29 9.70
CA ARG A 115 -11.79 -6.10 9.16
C ARG A 115 -11.86 -4.88 8.24
N HIS A 116 -12.75 -4.92 7.27
CA HIS A 116 -13.07 -3.75 6.46
C HIS A 116 -13.79 -2.67 7.28
N THR A 117 -13.72 -1.43 6.81
CA THR A 117 -14.29 -0.27 7.50
C THR A 117 -15.72 0.09 7.08
N HIS A 118 -16.31 -0.65 6.14
CA HIS A 118 -17.66 -0.39 5.66
C HIS A 118 -18.67 -1.16 6.50
N LEU A 119 -19.16 -0.54 7.58
CA LEU A 119 -20.18 -1.08 8.47
C LEU A 119 -21.57 -0.88 7.86
N PRO A 120 -22.58 -1.69 8.27
CA PRO A 120 -23.96 -1.54 7.78
C PRO A 120 -24.54 -0.13 7.97
N GLU A 121 -24.24 0.51 9.09
CA GLU A 121 -24.66 1.89 9.41
C GLU A 121 -24.00 2.96 8.54
N HIS A 122 -22.93 2.62 7.84
CA HIS A 122 -22.26 3.53 6.91
C HIS A 122 -22.89 3.54 5.51
N LYS A 123 -23.86 2.66 5.24
CA LYS A 123 -24.59 2.68 3.97
C LYS A 123 -25.25 4.04 3.78
N PHE A 124 -25.04 4.61 2.61
CA PHE A 124 -25.61 5.91 2.23
C PHE A 124 -25.10 7.13 3.04
N VAL A 125 -24.07 6.96 3.87
CA VAL A 125 -23.38 8.10 4.48
C VAL A 125 -22.50 8.76 3.41
N SER A 126 -22.70 10.06 3.20
CA SER A 126 -21.85 10.82 2.31
C SER A 126 -20.58 11.27 3.04
N GLY A 127 -19.43 11.10 2.38
CA GLY A 127 -18.14 11.51 2.94
C GLY A 127 -17.58 10.53 3.97
N GLN A 128 -16.92 11.05 4.99
CA GLN A 128 -16.23 10.25 6.00
C GLN A 128 -17.18 9.90 7.16
N PRO A 129 -17.40 8.60 7.45
CA PRO A 129 -18.20 8.19 8.60
C PRO A 129 -17.65 8.69 9.94
N GLU A 130 -18.54 9.06 10.85
CA GLU A 130 -18.15 9.56 12.19
C GLU A 130 -17.73 8.42 13.14
N THR A 131 -18.29 7.20 12.98
CA THR A 131 -18.08 6.04 13.86
C THR A 131 -17.24 4.97 13.17
N GLY A 132 -16.58 4.10 13.95
CA GLY A 132 -15.79 2.97 13.44
C GLY A 132 -14.28 3.24 13.35
N GLY A 133 -13.79 4.33 13.93
CA GLY A 133 -12.35 4.61 14.02
C GLY A 133 -11.60 3.55 14.83
N ASP A 134 -12.25 2.93 15.80
CA ASP A 134 -11.79 1.83 16.66
C ASP A 134 -11.53 0.52 15.88
N LEU A 135 -12.05 0.37 14.68
CA LEU A 135 -11.71 -0.77 13.80
C LEU A 135 -10.21 -0.85 13.50
N ALA A 136 -9.47 0.25 13.66
CA ALA A 136 -8.01 0.26 13.57
C ALA A 136 -7.33 -0.60 14.65
N ASP A 137 -7.98 -0.83 15.78
CA ASP A 137 -7.44 -1.65 16.88
C ASP A 137 -7.36 -3.15 16.51
N ASP A 138 -7.96 -3.57 15.39
CA ASP A 138 -7.67 -4.87 14.80
C ASP A 138 -6.18 -5.09 14.52
N LEU A 139 -5.44 -4.03 14.14
CA LEU A 139 -4.00 -4.10 13.95
C LEU A 139 -3.27 -4.41 15.26
N GLU A 140 -3.66 -3.77 16.36
CA GLU A 140 -3.09 -4.02 17.68
C GLU A 140 -3.39 -5.45 18.18
N ARG A 141 -4.62 -5.92 17.97
CA ARG A 141 -5.01 -7.31 18.27
C ARG A 141 -4.20 -8.32 17.45
N ILE A 142 -4.01 -8.08 16.16
CA ILE A 142 -3.18 -8.94 15.30
C ILE A 142 -1.72 -8.91 15.78
N ALA A 143 -1.19 -7.72 16.09
CA ALA A 143 0.16 -7.58 16.61
C ALA A 143 0.35 -8.35 17.93
N SER A 144 -0.61 -8.27 18.84
CA SER A 144 -0.57 -9.01 20.11
C SER A 144 -0.58 -10.53 19.90
N ASN A 145 -1.34 -11.03 18.90
CA ASN A 145 -1.43 -12.48 18.64
C ASN A 145 -0.18 -13.07 17.99
N PHE A 146 0.53 -12.30 17.16
CA PHE A 146 1.66 -12.79 16.36
C PHE A 146 3.02 -12.26 16.80
N GLY A 147 3.07 -11.40 17.81
CA GLY A 147 4.25 -10.66 18.25
C GLY A 147 4.49 -9.43 17.37
N PRO A 148 4.45 -8.22 17.94
CA PRO A 148 4.69 -6.99 17.16
C PRO A 148 6.07 -6.97 16.50
N GLU A 149 7.05 -7.67 17.08
CA GLU A 149 8.41 -7.84 16.54
C GLU A 149 8.47 -8.69 15.28
N ASN A 150 7.40 -9.41 14.92
CA ASN A 150 7.33 -10.26 13.73
C ASN A 150 6.63 -9.55 12.54
N ILE A 151 6.02 -8.39 12.77
CA ILE A 151 5.28 -7.67 11.72
C ILE A 151 6.24 -6.73 10.98
N ALA A 152 6.31 -6.90 9.66
CA ALA A 152 7.12 -6.06 8.78
C ALA A 152 6.40 -4.77 8.40
N ALA A 153 5.13 -4.87 8.01
CA ALA A 153 4.36 -3.70 7.58
C ALA A 153 2.85 -3.96 7.62
N CYS A 154 2.11 -2.86 7.72
CA CYS A 154 0.68 -2.79 7.45
C CYS A 154 0.47 -2.01 6.14
N ILE A 155 -0.39 -2.53 5.25
CA ILE A 155 -0.73 -1.88 3.98
C ILE A 155 -2.24 -1.69 3.87
N VAL A 156 -2.66 -0.46 3.57
CA VAL A 156 -4.07 -0.10 3.38
C VAL A 156 -4.22 0.94 2.27
N GLU A 157 -5.34 0.92 1.57
CA GLU A 157 -5.77 2.05 0.76
C GLU A 157 -6.34 3.14 1.68
N PRO A 158 -5.96 4.41 1.50
CA PRO A 158 -6.61 5.51 2.23
C PRO A 158 -8.13 5.56 1.98
N ILE A 159 -8.55 5.26 0.77
CA ILE A 159 -9.94 5.02 0.36
C ILE A 159 -9.93 3.75 -0.46
N ALA A 160 -10.67 2.72 -0.06
CA ALA A 160 -10.73 1.46 -0.80
C ALA A 160 -11.50 1.66 -2.11
N GLY A 161 -10.77 1.82 -3.22
CA GLY A 161 -11.32 2.21 -4.50
C GLY A 161 -12.12 1.10 -5.19
N SER A 162 -11.46 0.00 -5.54
CA SER A 162 -12.02 -1.10 -6.36
C SER A 162 -13.22 -1.80 -5.74
N THR A 163 -13.40 -1.74 -4.44
CA THR A 163 -14.48 -2.43 -3.71
C THR A 163 -15.66 -1.52 -3.37
N GLY A 164 -15.71 -0.31 -3.94
CA GLY A 164 -16.89 0.56 -3.85
C GLY A 164 -16.60 1.96 -3.29
N THR A 165 -15.38 2.45 -3.40
CA THR A 165 -14.97 3.77 -2.90
C THR A 165 -15.29 3.94 -1.41
N LEU A 166 -14.83 2.98 -0.61
CA LEU A 166 -15.11 2.93 0.82
C LEU A 166 -14.20 3.91 1.57
N VAL A 167 -14.77 5.02 2.00
CA VAL A 167 -14.07 6.04 2.78
C VAL A 167 -13.92 5.54 4.23
N PRO A 168 -12.72 5.54 4.81
CA PRO A 168 -12.53 5.07 6.18
C PRO A 168 -13.12 6.07 7.18
N PRO A 169 -13.57 5.59 8.36
CA PRO A 169 -14.10 6.44 9.42
C PRO A 169 -13.10 7.48 9.94
N LYS A 170 -13.60 8.53 10.53
CA LYS A 170 -12.77 9.54 11.22
C LYS A 170 -11.85 8.88 12.25
N GLY A 171 -10.59 9.30 12.26
CA GLY A 171 -9.59 8.79 13.18
C GLY A 171 -8.96 7.45 12.80
N TYR A 172 -9.57 6.65 11.91
CA TYR A 172 -9.09 5.30 11.56
C TYR A 172 -7.63 5.29 11.07
N LEU A 173 -7.30 6.08 10.05
CA LEU A 173 -5.93 6.13 9.51
C LEU A 173 -4.92 6.70 10.51
N LYS A 174 -5.35 7.69 11.32
CA LYS A 174 -4.52 8.25 12.38
C LYS A 174 -4.19 7.18 13.42
N ARG A 175 -5.20 6.43 13.87
CA ARG A 175 -5.02 5.35 14.86
C ARG A 175 -4.12 4.23 14.31
N LEU A 176 -4.27 3.83 13.05
CA LEU A 176 -3.35 2.88 12.41
C LEU A 176 -1.90 3.38 12.46
N ARG A 177 -1.67 4.66 12.18
CA ARG A 177 -0.32 5.24 12.24
C ARG A 177 0.25 5.25 13.66
N GLU A 178 -0.57 5.51 14.66
CA GLU A 178 -0.18 5.47 16.07
C GLU A 178 0.24 4.06 16.51
N ILE A 179 -0.49 3.04 16.08
CA ILE A 179 -0.16 1.63 16.38
C ILE A 179 1.15 1.21 15.70
N CYS A 180 1.37 1.62 14.44
CA CYS A 180 2.62 1.34 13.71
C CYS A 180 3.84 2.05 14.31
#